data_9a84a64346e36cc5cc2922672f2eaf85
#
_entry.id   9a84a64346e36cc5cc2922672f2eaf85
#
_cell.length_a   1.000
_cell.length_b   1.000
_cell.length_c   1.000
_cell.angle_alpha   90.00
_cell.angle_beta   90.00
_cell.angle_gamma   90.00
#
_symmetry.space_group_name_H-M   'P 1'
#
loop_
_entity.id
_entity.type
_entity.pdbx_description
1 polymer ?
#
loop_
_entity_poly.entity_id
_entity_poly.type
_entity_poly.pdbx_seq_one_letter_code
_entity_poly.pdbx_strand_id
1 'polypeptide(L)'
;MQDLNLRDLGEAERIALSRSIVELLDRWGVKDKDQVTLLGLPPDTKPRFLRRYYENTPLPNSPEINERIDHLLGIADALRTSNPRSASADVIWLHSVNYRFENRMPLDAMIQDGLGGLLAVRTHLDCAYDWNLSGSRY
;
A
#
# COMPACT_ATOMS: atom_id res chain seq x y z
N MET A 1 6.17 11.52 11.93
CA MET A 1 6.30 10.77 11.82
C MET A 1 7.34 10.22 11.70
N GLN A 2 7.65 9.72 11.85
CA GLN A 2 8.62 9.24 11.77
C GLN A 2 9.08 8.78 10.69
N ASP A 3 10.03 9.08 10.33
CA ASP A 3 10.56 8.71 9.15
C ASP A 3 11.19 7.42 9.33
N LEU A 4 10.45 6.40 9.09
CA LEU A 4 10.97 5.07 9.14
C LEU A 4 11.87 4.88 7.95
N ASN A 5 13.15 4.70 8.19
CA ASN A 5 14.09 4.41 7.11
C ASN A 5 14.14 2.90 6.89
N LEU A 6 13.41 2.45 5.90
CA LEU A 6 13.21 1.02 5.67
C LEU A 6 14.51 0.28 5.36
N ARG A 7 15.46 0.95 4.73
CA ARG A 7 16.72 0.29 4.38
C ARG A 7 17.60 -0.01 5.59
N ASP A 8 17.32 0.65 6.72
CA ASP A 8 18.14 0.49 7.93
C ASP A 8 17.55 -0.49 8.92
N LEU A 9 16.45 -1.13 8.59
CA LEU A 9 15.84 -2.12 9.48
C LEU A 9 16.70 -3.37 9.59
N GLY A 10 16.78 -3.94 10.78
CA GLY A 10 17.41 -5.22 10.96
C GLY A 10 16.56 -6.34 10.37
N GLU A 11 17.13 -7.55 10.34
CA GLU A 11 16.44 -8.68 9.71
C GLU A 11 15.11 -8.99 10.38
N ALA A 12 15.09 -9.05 11.71
CA ALA A 12 13.86 -9.36 12.44
C ALA A 12 12.78 -8.32 12.17
N GLU A 13 13.17 -7.05 12.16
CA GLU A 13 12.25 -5.98 11.89
C GLU A 13 11.72 -6.03 10.46
N ARG A 14 12.58 -6.38 9.52
CA ARG A 14 12.18 -6.46 8.13
C ARG A 14 11.26 -7.66 7.88
N ILE A 15 11.48 -8.76 8.59
CA ILE A 15 10.58 -9.91 8.53
C ILE A 15 9.18 -9.50 9.03
N ALA A 16 9.13 -8.78 10.13
CA ALA A 16 7.85 -8.31 10.68
C ALA A 16 7.16 -7.35 9.71
N LEU A 17 7.92 -6.46 9.10
CA LEU A 17 7.38 -5.53 8.10
C LEU A 17 6.83 -6.28 6.90
N SER A 18 7.58 -7.27 6.41
CA SER A 18 7.16 -8.05 5.25
C SER A 18 5.84 -8.77 5.51
N ARG A 19 5.73 -9.37 6.69
CA ARG A 19 4.48 -10.03 7.08
C ARG A 19 3.32 -9.03 7.12
N SER A 20 3.56 -7.86 7.70
CA SER A 20 2.51 -6.84 7.82
C SER A 20 2.04 -6.36 6.44
N ILE A 21 2.97 -6.20 5.50
CA ILE A 21 2.63 -5.74 4.16
C ILE A 21 1.81 -6.79 3.42
N VAL A 22 2.22 -8.05 3.47
CA VAL A 22 1.47 -9.11 2.79
C VAL A 22 0.07 -9.24 3.42
N GLU A 23 0.00 -9.15 4.74
CA GLU A 23 -1.27 -9.20 5.44
C GLU A 23 -2.18 -8.05 5.02
N LEU A 24 -1.62 -6.85 4.88
CA LEU A 24 -2.37 -5.70 4.42
C LEU A 24 -2.94 -5.91 3.03
N LEU A 25 -2.12 -6.41 2.10
CA LEU A 25 -2.56 -6.64 0.73
C LEU A 25 -3.61 -7.74 0.66
N ASP A 26 -3.48 -8.77 1.50
CA ASP A 26 -4.51 -9.80 1.59
C ASP A 26 -5.82 -9.22 2.08
N ARG A 27 -5.77 -8.36 3.09
CA ARG A 27 -6.96 -7.74 3.65
C ARG A 27 -7.63 -6.82 2.62
N TRP A 28 -6.83 -6.16 1.80
CA TRP A 28 -7.37 -5.31 0.74
C TRP A 28 -7.96 -6.12 -0.42
N GLY A 29 -7.82 -7.44 -0.39
CA GLY A 29 -8.36 -8.29 -1.44
C GLY A 29 -7.51 -8.34 -2.69
N VAL A 30 -6.22 -8.07 -2.57
CA VAL A 30 -5.32 -8.07 -3.72
C VAL A 30 -4.91 -9.51 -4.04
N LYS A 31 -5.07 -9.91 -5.28
CA LYS A 31 -4.68 -11.25 -5.71
C LYS A 31 -3.16 -11.40 -5.69
N ASP A 32 -2.68 -12.63 -5.52
CA ASP A 32 -1.25 -12.88 -5.41
C ASP A 32 -0.46 -12.26 -6.54
N LYS A 33 -0.93 -12.43 -7.76
CA LYS A 33 -0.26 -11.87 -8.93
C LYS A 33 -0.14 -10.35 -8.84
N ASP A 34 -1.16 -9.70 -8.37
CA ASP A 34 -1.17 -8.24 -8.23
C ASP A 34 -0.34 -7.79 -7.05
N GLN A 35 -0.24 -8.60 -5.99
CA GLN A 35 0.67 -8.31 -4.88
C GLN A 35 2.11 -8.26 -5.35
N VAL A 36 2.49 -9.20 -6.22
CA VAL A 36 3.82 -9.22 -6.81
C VAL A 36 4.09 -7.90 -7.53
N THR A 37 3.11 -7.44 -8.31
CA THR A 37 3.22 -6.18 -9.04
C THR A 37 3.35 -4.98 -8.10
N LEU A 38 2.49 -4.92 -7.10
CA LEU A 38 2.49 -3.79 -6.16
C LEU A 38 3.78 -3.71 -5.35
N LEU A 39 4.37 -4.86 -5.03
CA LEU A 39 5.59 -4.89 -4.24
C LEU A 39 6.84 -4.69 -5.09
N GLY A 40 6.72 -4.73 -6.41
CA GLY A 40 7.87 -4.57 -7.28
C GLY A 40 8.74 -5.81 -7.36
N LEU A 41 8.18 -6.96 -7.04
CA LEU A 41 8.90 -8.22 -7.13
C LEU A 41 8.98 -8.66 -8.59
N PRO A 42 9.93 -9.57 -8.92
CA PRO A 42 10.00 -10.07 -10.30
C PRO A 42 8.65 -10.63 -10.76
N PRO A 43 8.24 -10.32 -11.99
CA PRO A 43 6.91 -10.73 -12.46
C PRO A 43 6.65 -12.22 -12.44
N ASP A 44 7.72 -13.02 -12.48
CA ASP A 44 7.57 -14.47 -12.46
C ASP A 44 7.57 -15.07 -11.06
N THR A 45 7.47 -14.23 -10.03
CA THR A 45 7.40 -14.69 -8.65
C THR A 45 6.14 -15.53 -8.46
N LYS A 46 6.32 -16.75 -7.97
CA LYS A 46 5.19 -17.67 -7.77
C LYS A 46 4.51 -17.42 -6.43
N PRO A 47 3.21 -17.74 -6.32
CA PRO A 47 2.50 -17.50 -5.05
C PRO A 47 3.18 -18.12 -3.83
N ARG A 48 3.80 -19.29 -3.98
CA ARG A 48 4.45 -19.91 -2.83
C ARG A 48 5.63 -19.09 -2.31
N PHE A 49 6.34 -18.39 -3.20
CA PHE A 49 7.42 -17.52 -2.76
C PHE A 49 6.88 -16.26 -2.10
N LEU A 50 5.76 -15.77 -2.60
CA LEU A 50 5.09 -14.63 -1.98
C LEU A 50 4.69 -14.98 -0.55
N ARG A 51 4.18 -16.20 -0.32
CA ARG A 51 3.78 -16.62 1.01
C ARG A 51 4.94 -16.66 2.00
N ARG A 52 6.16 -16.88 1.52
CA ARG A 52 7.33 -16.86 2.40
C ARG A 52 7.52 -15.52 3.07
N TYR A 53 7.16 -14.44 2.38
CA TYR A 53 7.27 -13.10 2.96
C TYR A 53 6.25 -12.89 4.07
N TYR A 54 5.18 -13.65 4.06
CA TYR A 54 4.24 -13.64 5.17
C TYR A 54 4.77 -14.45 6.35
N GLU A 55 5.57 -15.46 6.08
CA GLU A 55 6.01 -16.39 7.12
C GLU A 55 7.28 -15.93 7.82
N ASN A 56 8.39 -15.98 7.14
CA ASN A 56 9.67 -15.75 7.81
C ASN A 56 10.76 -15.18 6.91
N THR A 57 10.44 -14.73 5.73
CA THR A 57 11.43 -14.24 4.79
C THR A 57 11.26 -12.73 4.61
N PRO A 58 12.33 -11.95 4.79
CA PRO A 58 12.20 -10.51 4.58
C PRO A 58 12.13 -10.18 3.10
N LEU A 59 11.32 -9.18 2.75
CA LEU A 59 11.33 -8.65 1.40
C LEU A 59 12.70 -8.09 1.08
N PRO A 60 13.13 -8.18 -0.20
CA PRO A 60 14.45 -7.66 -0.56
C PRO A 60 14.59 -6.19 -0.18
N ASN A 61 15.78 -5.85 0.31
CA ASN A 61 16.07 -4.48 0.73
C ASN A 61 16.62 -3.69 -0.46
N SER A 62 15.76 -3.33 -1.38
CA SER A 62 16.13 -2.54 -2.55
C SER A 62 15.39 -1.22 -2.52
N PRO A 63 15.95 -0.17 -3.13
CA PRO A 63 15.28 1.13 -3.14
C PRO A 63 13.88 1.05 -3.76
N GLU A 64 13.71 0.28 -4.83
CA GLU A 64 12.43 0.18 -5.51
C GLU A 64 11.36 -0.47 -4.64
N ILE A 65 11.72 -1.56 -3.98
CA ILE A 65 10.78 -2.25 -3.11
C ILE A 65 10.48 -1.39 -1.89
N ASN A 66 11.49 -0.76 -1.32
CA ASN A 66 11.31 0.09 -0.15
C ASN A 66 10.39 1.28 -0.46
N GLU A 67 10.52 1.86 -1.65
CA GLU A 67 9.68 2.97 -2.03
C GLU A 67 8.22 2.53 -2.14
N ARG A 68 7.98 1.35 -2.71
CA ARG A 68 6.62 0.84 -2.84
C ARG A 68 6.01 0.52 -1.49
N ILE A 69 6.79 -0.09 -0.61
CA ILE A 69 6.33 -0.36 0.76
C ILE A 69 5.96 0.95 1.46
N ASP A 70 6.79 1.96 1.31
CA ASP A 70 6.54 3.25 1.95
C ASP A 70 5.21 3.85 1.47
N HIS A 71 4.96 3.81 0.17
CA HIS A 71 3.70 4.32 -0.36
C HIS A 71 2.50 3.50 0.13
N LEU A 72 2.63 2.18 0.15
CA LEU A 72 1.54 1.33 0.62
C LEU A 72 1.22 1.60 2.09
N LEU A 73 2.24 1.78 2.91
CA LEU A 73 2.04 2.11 4.32
C LEU A 73 1.40 3.48 4.48
N GLY A 74 1.82 4.44 3.66
CA GLY A 74 1.23 5.78 3.71
C GLY A 74 -0.24 5.77 3.30
N ILE A 75 -0.58 4.99 2.28
CA ILE A 75 -1.96 4.85 1.84
C ILE A 75 -2.80 4.20 2.95
N ALA A 76 -2.27 3.13 3.56
CA ALA A 76 -2.99 2.44 4.63
C ALA A 76 -3.24 3.38 5.81
N ASP A 77 -2.23 4.16 6.17
CA ASP A 77 -2.33 5.09 7.28
C ASP A 77 -3.36 6.18 6.99
N ALA A 78 -3.35 6.72 5.78
CA ALA A 78 -4.29 7.77 5.40
C ALA A 78 -5.73 7.25 5.42
N LEU A 79 -5.94 6.03 4.92
CA LEU A 79 -7.27 5.45 4.92
C LEU A 79 -7.78 5.18 6.32
N ARG A 80 -6.92 4.68 7.20
CA ARG A 80 -7.29 4.42 8.58
C ARG A 80 -7.61 5.72 9.31
N THR A 81 -6.80 6.73 9.09
CA THR A 81 -6.99 8.02 9.75
C THR A 81 -8.27 8.71 9.30
N SER A 82 -8.61 8.57 8.02
CA SER A 82 -9.82 9.19 7.48
C SER A 82 -11.08 8.48 7.95
N ASN A 83 -10.98 7.20 8.30
CA ASN A 83 -12.15 6.42 8.66
C ASN A 83 -11.88 5.58 9.90
N PRO A 84 -11.59 6.21 11.04
CA PRO A 84 -11.13 5.48 12.22
C PRO A 84 -12.16 4.55 12.83
N ARG A 85 -13.44 4.77 12.52
CA ARG A 85 -14.51 3.96 13.13
C ARG A 85 -14.97 2.80 12.28
N SER A 86 -14.45 2.69 11.06
CA SER A 86 -14.89 1.63 10.17
C SER A 86 -13.71 0.76 9.77
N ALA A 87 -13.75 -0.50 10.17
CA ALA A 87 -12.68 -1.43 9.86
C ALA A 87 -12.61 -1.79 8.38
N SER A 88 -13.70 -1.56 7.64
CA SER A 88 -13.74 -1.95 6.23
C SER A 88 -13.82 -0.78 5.27
N ALA A 89 -13.76 0.45 5.78
CA ALA A 89 -13.90 1.62 4.91
C ALA A 89 -12.78 1.69 3.88
N ASP A 90 -11.58 1.27 4.26
CA ASP A 90 -10.44 1.28 3.34
C ASP A 90 -10.68 0.34 2.17
N VAL A 91 -11.17 -0.87 2.44
CA VAL A 91 -11.44 -1.84 1.38
C VAL A 91 -12.55 -1.32 0.46
N ILE A 92 -13.59 -0.76 1.03
CA ILE A 92 -14.70 -0.22 0.25
C ILE A 92 -14.21 0.89 -0.68
N TRP A 93 -13.40 1.81 -0.15
CA TRP A 93 -12.89 2.92 -0.95
C TRP A 93 -11.99 2.42 -2.08
N LEU A 94 -11.09 1.49 -1.76
CA LEU A 94 -10.15 0.97 -2.76
C LEU A 94 -10.86 0.23 -3.89
N HIS A 95 -12.03 -0.34 -3.63
CA HIS A 95 -12.79 -1.11 -4.61
C HIS A 95 -13.96 -0.34 -5.21
N SER A 96 -14.02 0.97 -4.99
CA SER A 96 -15.08 1.80 -5.55
C SER A 96 -14.55 2.61 -6.72
N VAL A 97 -15.28 2.60 -7.84
CA VAL A 97 -14.89 3.36 -9.01
C VAL A 97 -14.85 4.84 -8.67
N ASN A 98 -13.80 5.51 -9.11
CA ASN A 98 -13.54 6.89 -8.73
C ASN A 98 -13.11 7.67 -9.98
N TYR A 99 -13.82 8.76 -10.28
CA TYR A 99 -13.51 9.53 -11.47
C TYR A 99 -12.10 10.13 -11.45
N ARG A 100 -11.53 10.32 -10.27
CA ARG A 100 -10.19 10.86 -10.17
C ARG A 100 -9.12 9.91 -10.68
N PHE A 101 -9.46 8.64 -10.81
CA PHE A 101 -8.55 7.64 -11.34
C PHE A 101 -9.08 7.08 -12.66
N GLU A 102 -9.63 7.97 -13.48
CA GLU A 102 -10.12 7.64 -14.82
C GLU A 102 -11.23 6.60 -14.78
N ASN A 103 -12.12 6.75 -13.80
CA ASN A 103 -13.25 5.85 -13.60
C ASN A 103 -12.82 4.41 -13.34
N ARG A 104 -11.68 4.26 -12.70
CA ARG A 104 -11.20 2.96 -12.22
C ARG A 104 -11.29 2.94 -10.70
N MET A 105 -11.23 1.74 -10.13
CA MET A 105 -11.03 1.63 -8.70
C MET A 105 -9.63 2.13 -8.36
N PRO A 106 -9.44 2.81 -7.23
CA PRO A 106 -8.08 3.21 -6.83
C PRO A 106 -7.10 2.04 -6.81
N LEU A 107 -7.56 0.86 -6.37
CA LEU A 107 -6.71 -0.32 -6.37
C LEU A 107 -6.23 -0.67 -7.78
N ASP A 108 -7.12 -0.60 -8.77
CA ASP A 108 -6.73 -0.88 -10.15
C ASP A 108 -5.72 0.13 -10.67
N ALA A 109 -5.88 1.39 -10.29
CA ALA A 109 -4.92 2.42 -10.70
C ALA A 109 -3.53 2.10 -10.14
N MET A 110 -3.46 1.65 -8.88
CA MET A 110 -2.18 1.28 -8.29
C MET A 110 -1.54 0.09 -9.00
N ILE A 111 -2.36 -0.89 -9.37
CA ILE A 111 -1.85 -2.09 -10.03
C ILE A 111 -1.43 -1.78 -11.47
N GLN A 112 -2.27 -1.08 -12.22
CA GLN A 112 -2.04 -0.85 -13.63
C GLN A 112 -0.99 0.20 -13.93
N ASP A 113 -0.93 1.25 -13.12
CA ASP A 113 -0.02 2.37 -13.36
C ASP A 113 1.29 2.25 -12.59
N GLY A 114 1.45 1.21 -11.79
CA GLY A 114 2.69 0.98 -11.07
C GLY A 114 3.00 2.05 -10.04
N LEU A 115 4.26 2.44 -9.97
CA LEU A 115 4.68 3.43 -8.97
C LEU A 115 3.93 4.75 -9.12
N GLY A 116 3.67 5.16 -10.35
CA GLY A 116 2.89 6.38 -10.60
C GLY A 116 1.49 6.30 -10.03
N GLY A 117 0.88 5.12 -10.12
CA GLY A 117 -0.45 4.91 -9.55
C GLY A 117 -0.42 4.94 -8.03
N LEU A 118 0.59 4.32 -7.42
CA LEU A 118 0.75 4.37 -5.98
C LEU A 118 0.89 5.82 -5.50
N LEU A 119 1.72 6.58 -6.19
CA LEU A 119 1.95 7.97 -5.83
C LEU A 119 0.67 8.80 -6.02
N ALA A 120 -0.07 8.56 -7.09
CA ALA A 120 -1.30 9.30 -7.35
C ALA A 120 -2.34 9.05 -6.25
N VAL A 121 -2.51 7.80 -5.85
CA VAL A 121 -3.47 7.46 -4.80
C VAL A 121 -3.04 8.07 -3.47
N ARG A 122 -1.76 7.94 -3.14
CA ARG A 122 -1.25 8.49 -1.89
C ARG A 122 -1.41 10.00 -1.85
N THR A 123 -1.06 10.68 -2.93
CA THR A 123 -1.16 12.13 -3.01
C THR A 123 -2.62 12.59 -2.85
N HIS A 124 -3.53 11.88 -3.50
CA HIS A 124 -4.95 12.22 -3.38
C HIS A 124 -5.42 12.11 -1.92
N LEU A 125 -5.05 11.03 -1.25
CA LEU A 125 -5.45 10.82 0.14
C LEU A 125 -4.82 11.84 1.07
N ASP A 126 -3.56 12.16 0.86
CA ASP A 126 -2.86 13.15 1.70
C ASP A 126 -3.48 14.52 1.54
N CYS A 127 -3.82 14.92 0.32
CA CYS A 127 -4.47 16.21 0.08
C CYS A 127 -5.85 16.27 0.71
N ALA A 128 -6.61 15.19 0.61
CA ALA A 128 -7.93 15.15 1.22
C ALA A 128 -7.84 15.26 2.74
N TYR A 129 -6.86 14.60 3.33
CA TYR A 129 -6.64 14.65 4.77
C TYR A 129 -6.25 16.05 5.22
N ASP A 130 -5.32 16.68 4.50
CA ASP A 130 -4.89 18.02 4.82
C ASP A 130 -6.03 19.02 4.71
N TRP A 131 -6.86 18.86 3.70
CA TRP A 131 -8.02 19.72 3.53
C TRP A 131 -8.95 19.63 4.74
N ASN A 132 -9.20 18.40 5.22
CA ASN A 132 -10.05 18.20 6.38
C ASN A 132 -9.43 18.80 7.65
N LEU A 133 -8.13 18.65 7.80
CA LEU A 133 -7.45 19.19 8.98
C LEU A 133 -7.47 20.72 9.01
N SER A 134 -7.37 21.35 7.84
CA SER A 134 -7.33 22.80 7.78
C SER A 134 -8.70 23.42 8.01
N GLY A 135 -9.76 22.63 7.99
CA GLY A 135 -11.10 23.13 8.14
C GLY A 135 -11.60 23.92 6.95
N SER A 136 -10.93 23.79 5.83
CA SER A 136 -11.30 24.52 4.64
C SER A 136 -12.44 23.88 3.94
N ARG A 137 -13.58 23.87 4.51
CA ARG A 137 -14.60 23.27 3.84
C ARG A 137 -15.67 24.09 3.91
N TYR A 138 -16.14 24.37 3.30
CA TYR A 138 -17.12 25.06 3.32
C TYR A 138 -18.06 24.51 3.59
#